data_91dc335f1e85038adcade8decd1165df
#
_entry.id   91dc335f1e85038adcade8decd1165df
#
_cell.length_a   1.000
_cell.length_b   1.000
_cell.length_c   1.000
_cell.angle_alpha   90.00
_cell.angle_beta   90.00
_cell.angle_gamma   90.00
#
_symmetry.space_group_name_H-M   'P 1'
#
loop_
_entity.id
_entity.type
_entity.pdbx_description
1 polymer ?
#
loop_
_entity_poly.entity_id
_entity_poly.type
_entity_poly.pdbx_seq_one_letter_code
_entity_poly.pdbx_strand_id
1 'polypeptide(L)'
;MRKLIIDFKFKGKLSYGEIISEIMIEKLLKNNLEEEVITFVPMYKSRERERGYNQSKILAENIAKKLDLKCIEVFSKIKDTKFQVGLKKNQREINLKDAFKVTKVPEKIIIVDDVITTGTTISELVKAAKKSGIKKVTALIATTEIA
;
A
#
# COMPACT_ATOMS: atom_id res chain seq x y z
N MET A 1 -6.25 15.48 6.50
CA MET A 1 -5.80 14.23 5.87
C MET A 1 -6.43 14.00 4.49
N ARG A 2 -7.75 13.91 4.37
CA ARG A 2 -8.43 13.62 3.08
C ARG A 2 -8.03 14.56 1.94
N LYS A 3 -8.00 15.88 2.17
CA LYS A 3 -7.58 16.86 1.15
C LYS A 3 -6.13 16.69 0.73
N LEU A 4 -5.23 16.42 1.67
CA LEU A 4 -3.81 16.15 1.37
C LEU A 4 -3.64 14.95 0.46
N ILE A 5 -4.39 13.88 0.74
CA ILE A 5 -4.34 12.65 -0.06
C ILE A 5 -4.91 12.87 -1.45
N ILE A 6 -6.01 13.60 -1.59
CA ILE A 6 -6.59 13.93 -2.90
C ILE A 6 -5.60 14.77 -3.73
N ASP A 7 -5.01 15.80 -3.14
CA ASP A 7 -4.04 16.65 -3.82
C ASP A 7 -2.74 15.90 -4.17
N PHE A 8 -2.28 15.02 -3.30
CA PHE A 8 -1.16 14.11 -3.57
C PHE A 8 -1.49 13.14 -4.72
N LYS A 9 -2.68 12.55 -4.72
CA LYS A 9 -3.10 11.50 -5.65
C LYS A 9 -3.41 12.01 -7.07
N PHE A 10 -4.02 13.19 -7.17
CA PHE A 10 -4.60 13.67 -8.43
C PHE A 10 -4.00 14.98 -8.95
N LYS A 11 -3.31 15.74 -8.13
CA LYS A 11 -2.72 17.02 -8.53
C LYS A 11 -1.18 16.99 -8.61
N GLY A 12 -0.58 15.82 -8.49
CA GLY A 12 0.87 15.66 -8.58
C GLY A 12 1.69 16.40 -7.50
N LYS A 13 1.05 16.75 -6.37
CA LYS A 13 1.74 17.45 -5.28
C LYS A 13 2.56 16.48 -4.43
N LEU A 14 3.68 16.04 -4.94
CA LEU A 14 4.57 15.05 -4.32
C LEU A 14 5.10 15.49 -2.95
N SER A 15 5.25 16.80 -2.71
CA SER A 15 5.62 17.35 -1.40
C SER A 15 4.64 16.99 -0.27
N TYR A 16 3.37 16.74 -0.59
CA TYR A 16 2.42 16.28 0.40
C TYR A 16 2.67 14.83 0.86
N GLY A 17 3.39 14.05 0.06
CA GLY A 17 3.84 12.71 0.44
C GLY A 17 4.73 12.72 1.68
N GLU A 18 5.59 13.73 1.83
CA GLU A 18 6.44 13.87 3.02
C GLU A 18 5.60 14.13 4.28
N ILE A 19 4.65 15.06 4.21
CA ILE A 19 3.75 15.38 5.34
C ILE A 19 2.92 14.16 5.75
N ILE A 20 2.34 13.46 4.77
CA ILE A 20 1.58 12.24 5.02
C ILE A 20 2.46 11.17 5.66
N SER A 21 3.68 10.99 5.16
CA SER A 21 4.63 10.02 5.71
C SER A 21 5.00 10.32 7.17
N GLU A 22 5.17 11.58 7.54
CA GLU A 22 5.44 11.98 8.94
C GLU A 22 4.31 11.59 9.87
N ILE A 23 3.07 11.86 9.48
CA ILE A 23 1.88 11.48 10.24
C ILE A 23 1.78 9.95 10.38
N MET A 24 2.10 9.20 9.31
CA MET A 24 2.12 7.74 9.33
C MET A 24 3.22 7.19 10.25
N ILE A 25 4.39 7.81 10.27
CA ILE A 25 5.51 7.44 11.16
C ILE A 25 5.10 7.62 12.62
N GLU A 26 4.52 8.74 12.99
CA GLU A 26 4.02 8.96 14.36
C GLU A 26 3.06 7.86 14.80
N LYS A 27 2.18 7.43 13.92
CA LYS A 27 1.24 6.33 14.19
C LYS A 27 1.95 4.99 14.31
N LEU A 28 2.94 4.72 13.46
CA LEU A 28 3.72 3.48 13.49
C LEU A 28 4.55 3.34 14.76
N LEU A 29 5.19 4.42 15.21
CA LEU A 29 6.08 4.41 16.38
C LEU A 29 5.33 4.27 17.72
N LYS A 30 4.01 4.35 17.74
CA LYS A 30 3.19 4.01 18.93
C LYS A 30 3.14 2.52 19.21
N ASN A 31 3.56 1.70 18.27
CA ASN A 31 3.66 0.25 18.38
C ASN A 31 5.13 -0.17 18.43
N ASN A 32 5.42 -1.34 18.98
CA ASN A 32 6.77 -1.91 18.93
C ASN A 32 7.07 -2.31 17.48
N LEU A 33 8.01 -1.60 16.87
CA LEU A 33 8.47 -1.88 15.52
C LEU A 33 9.47 -3.04 15.54
N GLU A 34 9.10 -4.17 14.97
CA GLU A 34 9.96 -5.35 14.82
C GLU A 34 10.37 -5.60 13.37
N GLU A 35 9.68 -4.94 12.43
CA GLU A 35 9.89 -5.09 11.00
C GLU A 35 11.09 -4.28 10.54
N GLU A 36 11.93 -4.88 9.70
CA GLU A 36 13.07 -4.23 9.04
C GLU A 36 12.80 -3.91 7.58
N VAL A 37 11.70 -4.44 7.04
CA VAL A 37 11.30 -4.31 5.65
C VAL A 37 9.97 -3.61 5.54
N ILE A 38 9.94 -2.57 4.73
CA ILE A 38 8.71 -1.88 4.31
C ILE A 38 8.46 -2.14 2.83
N THR A 39 7.23 -2.36 2.49
CA THR A 39 6.74 -2.51 1.11
C THR A 39 5.47 -1.70 0.90
N PHE A 40 4.92 -1.74 -0.27
CA PHE A 40 3.78 -0.92 -0.66
C PHE A 40 2.77 -1.73 -1.46
N VAL A 41 1.53 -1.26 -1.49
CA VAL A 41 0.51 -1.82 -2.36
C VAL A 41 0.92 -1.58 -3.82
N PRO A 42 1.08 -2.65 -4.62
CA PRO A 42 1.52 -2.51 -6.00
C PRO A 42 0.41 -1.94 -6.88
N MET A 43 0.81 -1.18 -7.88
CA MET A 43 -0.07 -0.70 -8.94
C MET A 43 0.18 -1.50 -10.21
N TYR A 44 -0.86 -1.74 -11.02
CA TYR A 44 -0.68 -2.36 -12.32
C TYR A 44 0.15 -1.44 -13.23
N LYS A 45 1.12 -2.00 -13.95
CA LYS A 45 2.15 -1.24 -14.68
C LYS A 45 1.60 -0.18 -15.65
N SER A 46 0.50 -0.48 -16.37
CA SER A 46 -0.09 0.49 -17.28
C SER A 46 -0.65 1.70 -16.55
N ARG A 47 -1.26 1.50 -15.38
CA ARG A 47 -1.81 2.59 -14.56
C ARG A 47 -0.74 3.43 -13.91
N GLU A 48 0.36 2.80 -13.49
CA GLU A 48 1.51 3.53 -12.95
C GLU A 48 2.13 4.43 -14.03
N ARG A 49 2.23 3.95 -15.26
CA ARG A 49 2.68 4.75 -16.41
C ARG A 49 1.75 5.91 -16.74
N GLU A 50 0.44 5.70 -16.73
CA GLU A 50 -0.56 6.75 -16.97
C GLU A 50 -0.52 7.85 -15.89
N ARG A 51 -0.36 7.45 -14.63
CA ARG A 51 -0.32 8.37 -13.49
C ARG A 51 1.06 9.02 -13.29
N GLY A 52 2.13 8.34 -13.70
CA GLY A 52 3.52 8.74 -13.54
C GLY A 52 4.18 8.27 -12.25
N TYR A 53 3.40 7.80 -11.27
CA TYR A 53 3.91 7.32 -9.98
C TYR A 53 2.90 6.42 -9.24
N ASN A 54 3.43 5.64 -8.27
CA ASN A 54 2.63 4.89 -7.30
C ASN A 54 2.70 5.63 -5.94
N GLN A 55 1.58 6.12 -5.45
CA GLN A 55 1.52 6.88 -4.19
C GLN A 55 2.01 6.07 -3.00
N SER A 56 1.56 4.84 -2.88
CA SER A 56 1.93 3.96 -1.77
C SER A 56 3.44 3.67 -1.77
N LYS A 57 4.06 3.57 -2.95
CA LYS A 57 5.51 3.45 -3.10
C LYS A 57 6.25 4.69 -2.57
N ILE A 58 5.81 5.88 -2.95
CA ILE A 58 6.42 7.13 -2.48
C ILE A 58 6.35 7.24 -0.95
N LEU A 59 5.19 6.93 -0.36
CA LEU A 59 5.02 6.93 1.08
C LEU A 59 5.95 5.91 1.76
N ALA A 60 6.03 4.69 1.22
CA ALA A 60 6.91 3.65 1.76
C ALA A 60 8.40 4.05 1.69
N GLU A 61 8.85 4.62 0.57
CA GLU A 61 10.22 5.09 0.40
C GLU A 61 10.56 6.22 1.38
N ASN A 62 9.66 7.19 1.57
CA ASN A 62 9.84 8.27 2.54
C ASN A 62 9.94 7.75 3.98
N ILE A 63 9.07 6.82 4.36
CA ILE A 63 9.06 6.21 5.69
C ILE A 63 10.33 5.39 5.90
N ALA A 64 10.71 4.57 4.93
CA ALA A 64 11.91 3.75 4.97
C ALA A 64 13.16 4.60 5.19
N LYS A 65 13.30 5.69 4.44
CA LYS A 65 14.43 6.62 4.56
C LYS A 65 14.52 7.24 5.97
N LYS A 66 13.38 7.64 6.55
CA LYS A 66 13.35 8.28 7.87
C LYS A 66 13.60 7.31 9.03
N LEU A 67 13.19 6.05 8.88
CA LEU A 67 13.30 5.02 9.90
C LEU A 67 14.46 4.05 9.69
N ASP A 68 15.28 4.26 8.66
CA ASP A 68 16.40 3.37 8.27
C ASP A 68 15.94 1.92 8.03
N LEU A 69 14.80 1.79 7.34
CA LEU A 69 14.24 0.51 6.91
C LEU A 69 14.58 0.22 5.45
N LYS A 70 14.57 -1.06 5.08
CA LYS A 70 14.67 -1.46 3.67
C LYS A 70 13.31 -1.36 2.98
N CYS A 71 13.22 -0.53 1.94
CA CYS A 71 12.04 -0.49 1.07
C CYS A 71 12.26 -1.40 -0.13
N ILE A 72 11.47 -2.47 -0.23
CA ILE A 72 11.54 -3.43 -1.33
C ILE A 72 10.15 -3.72 -1.89
N GLU A 73 10.10 -4.02 -3.18
CA GLU A 73 8.88 -4.47 -3.84
C GLU A 73 8.67 -5.97 -3.58
N VAL A 74 7.79 -6.28 -2.62
CA VAL A 74 7.44 -7.65 -2.24
C VAL A 74 6.34 -8.22 -3.13
N PHE A 75 5.45 -7.37 -3.61
CA PHE A 75 4.30 -7.76 -4.40
C PHE A 75 4.34 -7.15 -5.80
N SER A 76 3.85 -7.90 -6.77
CA SER A 76 3.49 -7.36 -8.09
C SER A 76 2.00 -7.58 -8.36
N LYS A 77 1.36 -6.63 -9.02
CA LYS A 77 -0.02 -6.76 -9.48
C LYS A 77 -0.03 -7.34 -10.89
N ILE A 78 -0.54 -8.56 -11.03
CA ILE A 78 -0.52 -9.32 -12.27
C ILE A 78 -1.83 -9.24 -13.07
N LYS A 79 -2.90 -8.68 -12.50
CA LYS A 79 -4.18 -8.46 -13.17
C LYS A 79 -4.52 -6.96 -13.19
N ASP A 80 -4.94 -6.46 -14.35
CA ASP A 80 -5.54 -5.13 -14.44
C ASP A 80 -6.98 -5.19 -13.93
N THR A 81 -7.13 -5.05 -12.64
CA THR A 81 -8.44 -4.91 -12.01
C THR A 81 -8.89 -3.47 -12.18
N LYS A 82 -9.66 -3.20 -13.24
CA LYS A 82 -10.23 -1.87 -13.47
C LYS A 82 -11.06 -1.46 -12.25
N PHE A 83 -10.72 -0.30 -11.68
CA PHE A 83 -11.56 0.34 -10.70
C PHE A 83 -12.81 0.85 -11.42
N GLN A 84 -13.86 0.03 -11.46
CA GLN A 84 -15.16 0.47 -11.95
C GLN A 84 -15.89 1.15 -10.80
N VAL A 85 -16.16 2.44 -10.96
CA VAL A 85 -17.06 3.19 -10.08
C VAL A 85 -18.40 2.46 -10.05
N GLY A 86 -18.89 2.06 -8.86
CA GLY A 86 -20.18 1.38 -8.70
C GLY A 86 -20.14 -0.15 -8.54
N LEU A 87 -18.95 -0.79 -8.56
CA LEU A 87 -18.85 -2.21 -8.21
C LEU A 87 -19.21 -2.45 -6.73
N LYS A 88 -20.12 -3.38 -6.48
CA LYS A 88 -20.43 -3.87 -5.13
C LYS A 88 -19.22 -4.58 -4.52
N LYS A 89 -19.15 -4.62 -3.18
CA LYS A 89 -18.07 -5.27 -2.42
C LYS A 89 -17.70 -6.66 -2.96
N ASN A 90 -18.69 -7.51 -3.21
CA ASN A 90 -18.50 -8.87 -3.73
C ASN A 90 -17.82 -8.92 -5.10
N GLN A 91 -18.13 -7.98 -5.99
CA GLN A 91 -17.51 -7.89 -7.32
C GLN A 91 -16.05 -7.43 -7.22
N ARG A 92 -15.71 -6.55 -6.26
CA ARG A 92 -14.33 -6.14 -5.97
C ARG A 92 -13.51 -7.31 -5.43
N GLU A 93 -14.07 -8.14 -4.54
CA GLU A 93 -13.42 -9.33 -4.01
C GLU A 93 -13.09 -10.34 -5.12
N ILE A 94 -14.01 -10.59 -6.03
CA ILE A 94 -13.80 -11.49 -7.18
C ILE A 94 -12.71 -10.95 -8.10
N ASN A 95 -12.70 -9.63 -8.39
CA ASN A 95 -11.71 -9.00 -9.26
C ASN A 95 -10.30 -9.02 -8.68
N LEU A 96 -10.15 -8.95 -7.34
CA LEU A 96 -8.85 -8.91 -6.66
C LEU A 96 -8.30 -10.28 -6.32
N LYS A 97 -9.11 -11.33 -6.42
CA LYS A 97 -8.66 -12.69 -6.17
C LYS A 97 -7.52 -13.05 -7.13
N ASP A 98 -6.42 -13.54 -6.58
CA ASP A 98 -5.22 -13.93 -7.34
C ASP A 98 -4.64 -12.80 -8.23
N ALA A 99 -4.91 -11.53 -7.88
CA ALA A 99 -4.39 -10.38 -8.61
C ALA A 99 -2.93 -10.03 -8.27
N PHE A 100 -2.40 -10.59 -7.18
CA PHE A 100 -1.08 -10.27 -6.66
C PHE A 100 -0.17 -11.48 -6.62
N LYS A 101 1.08 -11.26 -6.98
CA LYS A 101 2.17 -12.25 -6.88
C LYS A 101 3.19 -11.76 -5.88
N VAL A 102 3.64 -12.65 -4.99
CA VAL A 102 4.77 -12.40 -4.09
C VAL A 102 6.07 -12.68 -4.84
N THR A 103 6.96 -11.70 -4.87
CA THR A 103 8.24 -11.78 -5.60
C THR A 103 9.44 -11.96 -4.67
N LYS A 104 9.28 -11.61 -3.40
CA LYS A 104 10.30 -11.75 -2.33
C LYS A 104 9.61 -12.14 -1.04
N VAL A 105 10.28 -12.91 -0.18
CA VAL A 105 9.71 -13.46 1.06
C VAL A 105 10.57 -13.05 2.27
N PRO A 106 10.53 -11.77 2.68
CA PRO A 106 11.08 -11.36 3.98
C PRO A 106 10.30 -11.98 5.13
N GLU A 107 10.91 -12.08 6.31
CA GLU A 107 10.26 -12.67 7.47
C GLU A 107 9.10 -11.83 8.01
N LYS A 108 9.33 -10.52 8.13
CA LYS A 108 8.36 -9.54 8.68
C LYS A 108 8.31 -8.32 7.78
N ILE A 109 7.11 -7.85 7.44
CA ILE A 109 6.91 -6.71 6.54
C ILE A 109 5.89 -5.72 7.05
N ILE A 110 6.10 -4.45 6.68
CA ILE A 110 5.08 -3.40 6.75
C ILE A 110 4.57 -3.15 5.34
N ILE A 111 3.27 -3.25 5.11
CA ILE A 111 2.62 -2.89 3.84
C ILE A 111 2.04 -1.48 3.98
N VAL A 112 2.48 -0.57 3.12
CA VAL A 112 1.99 0.82 3.08
C VAL A 112 0.93 1.00 2.01
N ASP A 113 -0.15 1.69 2.38
CA ASP A 113 -1.17 2.17 1.45
C ASP A 113 -1.65 3.58 1.82
N ASP A 114 -2.15 4.33 0.83
CA ASP A 114 -2.66 5.68 1.05
C ASP A 114 -4.09 5.68 1.62
N VAL A 115 -4.98 4.86 1.06
CA VAL A 115 -6.40 4.81 1.43
C VAL A 115 -6.91 3.38 1.46
N ILE A 116 -7.56 3.03 2.55
CA ILE A 116 -8.35 1.80 2.63
C ILE A 116 -9.84 2.13 2.48
N THR A 117 -10.52 1.46 1.57
CA THR A 117 -11.97 1.57 1.36
C THR A 117 -12.70 0.37 1.98
N THR A 118 -12.63 -0.77 1.32
CA THR A 118 -13.23 -2.05 1.79
C THR A 118 -12.26 -2.95 2.52
N GLY A 119 -10.95 -2.68 2.43
CA GLY A 119 -9.89 -3.54 2.96
C GLY A 119 -9.57 -4.76 2.09
N THR A 120 -10.25 -4.94 0.97
CA THR A 120 -10.09 -6.14 0.11
C THR A 120 -8.67 -6.24 -0.45
N THR A 121 -8.08 -5.14 -0.90
CA THR A 121 -6.70 -5.12 -1.43
C THR A 121 -5.70 -5.59 -0.37
N ILE A 122 -5.74 -5.01 0.82
CA ILE A 122 -4.86 -5.39 1.93
C ILE A 122 -5.10 -6.84 2.34
N SER A 123 -6.35 -7.28 2.42
CA SER A 123 -6.70 -8.66 2.74
C SER A 123 -6.10 -9.66 1.76
N GLU A 124 -6.16 -9.39 0.46
CA GLU A 124 -5.57 -10.26 -0.57
C GLU A 124 -4.03 -10.26 -0.52
N LEU A 125 -3.41 -9.12 -0.24
CA LEU A 125 -1.95 -9.03 -0.05
C LEU A 125 -1.49 -9.81 1.18
N VAL A 126 -2.21 -9.70 2.30
CA VAL A 126 -1.92 -10.46 3.52
C VAL A 126 -2.05 -11.97 3.30
N LYS A 127 -3.10 -12.42 2.62
CA LYS A 127 -3.28 -13.83 2.25
C LYS A 127 -2.12 -14.33 1.38
N ALA A 128 -1.73 -13.58 0.35
CA ALA A 128 -0.62 -13.93 -0.52
C ALA A 128 0.71 -13.99 0.24
N ALA A 129 0.97 -13.01 1.12
CA ALA A 129 2.15 -12.97 1.96
C ALA A 129 2.27 -14.18 2.87
N LYS A 130 1.22 -14.51 3.60
CA LYS A 130 1.18 -15.65 4.52
C LYS A 130 1.31 -16.99 3.79
N LYS A 131 0.64 -17.15 2.67
CA LYS A 131 0.77 -18.32 1.81
C LYS A 131 2.20 -18.54 1.31
N SER A 132 2.95 -17.47 1.10
CA SER A 132 4.36 -17.50 0.66
C SER A 132 5.36 -17.73 1.79
N GLY A 133 4.93 -17.72 3.05
CA GLY A 133 5.78 -17.97 4.23
C GLY A 133 6.22 -16.72 4.99
N ILE A 134 5.70 -15.54 4.67
CA ILE A 134 5.95 -14.32 5.44
C ILE A 134 5.24 -14.45 6.80
N LYS A 135 5.99 -14.34 7.90
CA LYS A 135 5.49 -14.64 9.25
C LYS A 135 4.66 -13.53 9.87
N LYS A 136 5.06 -12.26 9.66
CA LYS A 136 4.37 -11.10 10.23
C LYS A 136 4.11 -10.06 9.15
N VAL A 137 2.87 -9.59 9.08
CA VAL A 137 2.42 -8.54 8.16
C VAL A 137 1.72 -7.44 8.96
N THR A 138 2.25 -6.23 8.92
CA THR A 138 1.65 -5.04 9.49
C THR A 138 1.18 -4.13 8.35
N ALA A 139 -0.08 -3.71 8.38
CA ALA A 139 -0.60 -2.74 7.42
C ALA A 139 -0.55 -1.34 8.00
N LEU A 140 0.09 -0.42 7.28
CA LEU A 140 0.18 0.99 7.64
C LEU A 140 -0.57 1.83 6.60
N ILE A 141 -1.69 2.40 7.00
CA ILE A 141 -2.63 3.11 6.13
C ILE A 141 -2.71 4.58 6.54
N ALA A 142 -2.62 5.49 5.57
CA ALA A 142 -2.71 6.92 5.84
C ALA A 142 -4.12 7.33 6.26
N THR A 143 -5.15 6.84 5.58
CA THR A 143 -6.54 7.12 5.94
C THR A 143 -7.48 5.99 5.55
N THR A 144 -8.62 5.94 6.24
CA THR A 144 -9.75 5.07 5.85
C THR A 144 -10.85 5.94 5.24
N GLU A 145 -11.37 5.56 4.07
CA GLU A 145 -12.65 6.11 3.61
C GLU A 145 -13.76 5.43 4.40
N ILE A 146 -14.39 6.19 5.27
CA ILE A 146 -15.67 5.79 5.85
C ILE A 146 -16.71 6.04 4.76
N ALA A 147 -17.25 4.95 4.27
CA ALA A 147 -18.36 5.02 3.32
C ALA A 147 -19.58 5.69 3.99
#